data_a27d0656b14490b19f81b8409464637a
#
_entry.id   a27d0656b14490b19f81b8409464637a
#
_cell.length_a   1.000
_cell.length_b   1.000
_cell.length_c   1.000
_cell.angle_alpha   90.00
_cell.angle_beta   90.00
_cell.angle_gamma   90.00
#
_symmetry.space_group_name_H-M   'P 1'
#
loop_
_entity.id
_entity.type
_entity.pdbx_description
1 polymer ?
#
loop_
_entity_poly.entity_id
_entity_poly.type
_entity_poly.pdbx_seq_one_letter_code
_entity_poly.pdbx_strand_id
1 'polypeptide(L)'
;MKKKIKLLTHNDLDGVGCYIVAKILLAHQHHYNVDVTYCTHSNIQEMMSETILKGDDYEHIYMTDIVVYDDYIQQFFTPEVVEKTTIIDHHKSALDLNKYDFAHICIQRDDKLMSGTYLFYQYLKKTYEFKLQLDIFNKLERFVEAVRSYDTWDWNKYNNLLAKDINDLL
;
A
#
# COMPACT_ATOMS: atom_id res chain seq x y z
N MET A 1 17.04 -1.35 18.79
CA MET A 1 17.08 -1.39 17.30
C MET A 1 15.75 -0.85 16.78
N LYS A 2 15.76 -0.15 15.62
CA LYS A 2 14.50 0.25 14.99
C LYS A 2 13.77 -1.00 14.51
N LYS A 3 12.47 -1.07 14.77
CA LYS A 3 11.61 -2.13 14.27
C LYS A 3 11.51 -2.04 12.75
N LYS A 4 11.55 -3.16 12.04
CA LYS A 4 11.47 -3.20 10.59
C LYS A 4 10.04 -3.50 10.14
N ILE A 5 9.63 -2.85 9.07
CA ILE A 5 8.40 -3.14 8.34
C ILE A 5 8.77 -3.50 6.92
N LYS A 6 8.21 -4.57 6.39
CA LYS A 6 8.27 -4.90 4.97
C LYS A 6 7.11 -4.26 4.23
N LEU A 7 7.39 -3.63 3.09
CA LEU A 7 6.39 -3.16 2.14
C LEU A 7 6.65 -3.84 0.80
N LEU A 8 5.72 -4.68 0.38
CA LEU A 8 5.64 -5.22 -0.98
C LEU A 8 4.59 -4.39 -1.73
N THR A 9 4.97 -3.77 -2.83
CA THR A 9 4.07 -2.87 -3.57
C THR A 9 4.32 -2.94 -5.08
N HIS A 10 3.34 -2.50 -5.87
CA HIS A 10 3.51 -2.46 -7.32
C HIS A 10 4.60 -1.46 -7.75
N ASN A 11 5.09 -1.58 -8.97
CA ASN A 11 6.22 -0.77 -9.48
C ASN A 11 5.79 0.42 -10.34
N ASP A 12 4.54 0.87 -10.22
CA ASP A 12 4.00 2.06 -10.89
C ASP A 12 3.83 3.24 -9.92
N LEU A 13 3.15 4.31 -10.36
CA LEU A 13 2.94 5.50 -9.56
C LEU A 13 2.16 5.20 -8.27
N ASP A 14 1.15 4.32 -8.32
CA ASP A 14 0.33 4.01 -7.15
C ASP A 14 1.16 3.23 -6.11
N GLY A 15 1.94 2.24 -6.54
CA GLY A 15 2.84 1.52 -5.65
C GLY A 15 3.97 2.40 -5.08
N VAL A 16 4.54 3.31 -5.86
CA VAL A 16 5.51 4.31 -5.37
C VAL A 16 4.85 5.24 -4.35
N GLY A 17 3.61 5.65 -4.59
CA GLY A 17 2.82 6.43 -3.66
C GLY A 17 2.63 5.75 -2.31
N CYS A 18 2.37 4.43 -2.30
CA CYS A 18 2.34 3.63 -1.08
C CYS A 18 3.65 3.73 -0.29
N TYR A 19 4.80 3.64 -0.96
CA TYR A 19 6.09 3.79 -0.28
C TYR A 19 6.30 5.20 0.29
N ILE A 20 5.93 6.26 -0.44
CA ILE A 20 6.04 7.64 0.04
C ILE A 20 5.20 7.84 1.31
N VAL A 21 3.97 7.33 1.31
CA VAL A 21 3.08 7.34 2.49
C VAL A 21 3.72 6.59 3.67
N ALA A 22 4.23 5.38 3.44
CA ALA A 22 4.93 4.62 4.49
C ALA A 22 6.15 5.37 5.04
N LYS A 23 6.90 6.00 4.17
CA LYS A 23 8.10 6.78 4.53
C LYS A 23 7.76 7.96 5.42
N ILE A 24 6.70 8.70 5.10
CA ILE A 24 6.27 9.87 5.89
C ILE A 24 5.62 9.43 7.20
N LEU A 25 4.72 8.47 7.18
CA LEU A 25 3.93 8.10 8.34
C LEU A 25 4.63 7.10 9.25
N LEU A 26 5.20 6.05 8.73
CA LEU A 26 5.80 4.99 9.54
C LEU A 26 7.27 5.29 9.88
N ALA A 27 8.08 5.69 8.89
CA ALA A 27 9.50 5.90 9.13
C ALA A 27 9.78 7.19 9.91
N HIS A 28 9.13 8.32 9.56
CA HIS A 28 9.38 9.61 10.22
C HIS A 28 8.61 9.77 11.53
N GLN A 29 7.35 9.34 11.60
CA GLN A 29 6.51 9.53 12.79
C GLN A 29 6.67 8.43 13.85
N HIS A 30 6.85 7.18 13.42
CA HIS A 30 6.96 6.03 14.32
C HIS A 30 8.34 5.39 14.34
N HIS A 31 9.32 5.98 13.62
CA HIS A 31 10.71 5.52 13.60
C HIS A 31 10.92 4.08 13.12
N TYR A 32 9.99 3.54 12.34
CA TYR A 32 10.18 2.25 11.69
C TYR A 32 11.27 2.34 10.60
N ASN A 33 11.94 1.22 10.36
CA ASN A 33 12.73 1.02 9.16
C ASN A 33 11.85 0.34 8.10
N VAL A 34 11.45 1.09 7.08
CA VAL A 34 10.61 0.59 5.98
C VAL A 34 11.51 0.02 4.89
N ASP A 35 11.48 -1.31 4.75
CA ASP A 35 12.16 -2.07 3.71
C ASP A 35 11.15 -2.32 2.56
N VAL A 36 11.31 -1.61 1.45
CA VAL A 36 10.42 -1.70 0.30
C VAL A 36 10.99 -2.66 -0.76
N THR A 37 10.09 -3.46 -1.35
CA THR A 37 10.34 -4.19 -2.60
C THR A 37 9.23 -3.89 -3.58
N TYR A 38 9.61 -3.34 -4.74
CA TYR A 38 8.69 -3.14 -5.86
C TYR A 38 8.50 -4.45 -6.60
N CYS A 39 7.26 -4.80 -6.83
CA CYS A 39 6.86 -6.09 -7.40
C CYS A 39 6.10 -5.92 -8.71
N THR A 40 6.03 -7.00 -9.45
CA THR A 40 5.14 -7.18 -10.60
C THR A 40 4.27 -8.40 -10.35
N HIS A 41 3.20 -8.57 -11.14
CA HIS A 41 2.36 -9.77 -11.04
C HIS A 41 3.13 -11.09 -11.26
N SER A 42 4.27 -11.03 -11.95
CA SER A 42 5.09 -12.23 -12.22
C SER A 42 6.01 -12.62 -11.08
N ASN A 43 6.38 -11.70 -10.18
CA ASN A 43 7.35 -11.99 -9.12
C ASN A 43 6.84 -11.82 -7.68
N ILE A 44 5.61 -11.34 -7.48
CA ILE A 44 5.08 -11.06 -6.14
C ILE A 44 5.10 -12.28 -5.20
N GLN A 45 4.81 -13.48 -5.72
CA GLN A 45 4.84 -14.71 -4.91
C GLN A 45 6.26 -15.08 -4.49
N GLU A 46 7.25 -14.91 -5.37
CA GLU A 46 8.66 -15.10 -5.05
C GLU A 46 9.12 -14.12 -3.96
N MET A 47 8.81 -12.83 -4.14
CA MET A 47 9.17 -11.79 -3.17
C MET A 47 8.49 -12.00 -1.81
N MET A 48 7.25 -12.48 -1.80
CA MET A 48 6.57 -12.85 -0.55
C MET A 48 7.21 -14.07 0.09
N SER A 49 7.59 -15.10 -0.68
CA SER A 49 8.30 -16.28 -0.16
C SER A 49 9.64 -15.89 0.50
N GLU A 50 10.42 -15.03 -0.14
CA GLU A 50 11.66 -14.50 0.45
C GLU A 50 11.39 -13.70 1.74
N THR A 51 10.29 -12.95 1.77
CA THR A 51 9.88 -12.18 2.95
C THR A 51 9.47 -13.09 4.10
N ILE A 52 8.74 -14.16 3.84
CA ILE A 52 8.35 -15.18 4.83
C ILE A 52 9.59 -15.87 5.41
N LEU A 53 10.57 -16.22 4.56
CA LEU A 53 11.83 -16.82 5.01
C LEU A 53 12.65 -15.92 5.95
N LYS A 54 12.50 -14.60 5.83
CA LYS A 54 13.11 -13.57 6.69
C LYS A 54 12.15 -13.07 7.78
N GLY A 55 11.09 -13.82 8.05
CA GLY A 55 9.93 -13.38 8.82
C GLY A 55 10.21 -12.82 10.20
N ASP A 56 11.26 -13.29 10.91
CA ASP A 56 11.64 -12.79 12.23
C ASP A 56 12.29 -11.41 12.20
N ASP A 57 12.72 -10.95 11.01
CA ASP A 57 13.28 -9.61 10.82
C ASP A 57 12.22 -8.51 10.80
N TYR A 58 10.95 -8.85 10.49
CA TYR A 58 9.87 -7.89 10.28
C TYR A 58 8.81 -7.97 11.37
N GLU A 59 8.48 -6.80 11.93
CA GLU A 59 7.37 -6.65 12.86
C GLU A 59 6.02 -6.68 12.14
N HIS A 60 5.99 -6.15 10.91
CA HIS A 60 4.80 -6.17 10.07
C HIS A 60 5.15 -6.22 8.59
N ILE A 61 4.28 -6.82 7.79
CA ILE A 61 4.37 -6.95 6.34
C ILE A 61 3.14 -6.29 5.74
N TYR A 62 3.33 -5.22 4.99
CA TYR A 62 2.29 -4.63 4.15
C TYR A 62 2.46 -5.09 2.72
N MET A 63 1.37 -5.52 2.12
CA MET A 63 1.25 -5.76 0.69
C MET A 63 0.22 -4.77 0.14
N THR A 64 0.65 -3.87 -0.75
CA THR A 64 -0.19 -2.76 -1.20
C THR A 64 -0.19 -2.65 -2.72
N ASP A 65 -1.37 -2.37 -3.31
CA ASP A 65 -1.53 -2.17 -4.76
C ASP A 65 -1.09 -3.37 -5.62
N ILE A 66 -0.92 -4.50 -5.00
CA ILE A 66 -0.62 -5.81 -5.62
C ILE A 66 -0.89 -6.89 -4.58
N VAL A 67 -1.27 -8.08 -5.02
CA VAL A 67 -1.57 -9.19 -4.12
C VAL A 67 -0.98 -10.50 -4.62
N VAL A 68 -0.73 -11.43 -3.70
CA VAL A 68 -0.55 -12.85 -4.02
C VAL A 68 -1.91 -13.51 -4.27
N TYR A 69 -1.92 -14.61 -5.01
CA TYR A 69 -3.15 -15.35 -5.28
C TYR A 69 -3.66 -16.10 -4.04
N ASP A 70 -4.94 -16.41 -4.04
CA ASP A 70 -5.61 -17.10 -2.93
C ASP A 70 -5.01 -18.48 -2.61
N ASP A 71 -4.67 -19.26 -3.62
CA ASP A 71 -4.02 -20.57 -3.49
C ASP A 71 -2.64 -20.46 -2.82
N TYR A 72 -1.89 -19.40 -3.11
CA TYR A 72 -0.64 -19.09 -2.43
C TYR A 72 -0.85 -18.81 -0.94
N ILE A 73 -1.86 -18.00 -0.60
CA ILE A 73 -2.21 -17.70 0.80
C ILE A 73 -2.55 -19.00 1.54
N GLN A 74 -3.42 -19.83 0.98
CA GLN A 74 -3.83 -21.09 1.60
C GLN A 74 -2.66 -22.05 1.83
N GLN A 75 -1.66 -22.03 0.97
CA GLN A 75 -0.51 -22.93 1.04
C GLN A 75 0.60 -22.42 1.97
N PHE A 76 0.88 -21.13 2.01
CA PHE A 76 2.11 -20.59 2.59
C PHE A 76 1.89 -19.64 3.78
N PHE A 77 0.67 -19.16 4.03
CA PHE A 77 0.42 -18.28 5.16
C PHE A 77 0.15 -19.09 6.43
N THR A 78 1.18 -19.24 7.25
CA THR A 78 1.02 -19.78 8.61
C THR A 78 0.31 -18.78 9.52
N PRO A 79 -0.21 -19.19 10.70
CA PRO A 79 -0.80 -18.25 11.65
C PRO A 79 0.12 -17.06 11.98
N GLU A 80 1.44 -17.29 12.12
CA GLU A 80 2.43 -16.27 12.41
C GLU A 80 2.60 -15.27 11.25
N VAL A 81 2.50 -15.73 10.00
CA VAL A 81 2.53 -14.87 8.81
C VAL A 81 1.26 -14.04 8.74
N VAL A 82 0.09 -14.65 8.99
CA VAL A 82 -1.21 -13.96 9.00
C VAL A 82 -1.22 -12.84 10.04
N GLU A 83 -0.77 -13.11 11.27
CA GLU A 83 -0.79 -12.13 12.38
C GLU A 83 -0.03 -10.84 12.06
N LYS A 84 1.04 -10.93 11.27
CA LYS A 84 1.86 -9.78 10.91
C LYS A 84 1.69 -9.28 9.48
N THR A 85 0.71 -9.78 8.72
CA THR A 85 0.49 -9.36 7.34
C THR A 85 -0.79 -8.53 7.22
N THR A 86 -0.73 -7.47 6.42
CA THR A 86 -1.90 -6.72 5.97
C THR A 86 -1.83 -6.53 4.47
N ILE A 87 -2.90 -6.90 3.76
CA ILE A 87 -3.07 -6.71 2.32
C ILE A 87 -4.04 -5.57 2.09
N ILE A 88 -3.65 -4.59 1.26
CA ILE A 88 -4.49 -3.44 0.91
C ILE A 88 -4.44 -3.24 -0.59
N ASP A 89 -5.58 -3.39 -1.26
CA ASP A 89 -5.63 -3.32 -2.72
C ASP A 89 -6.98 -2.78 -3.22
N HIS A 90 -7.01 -2.38 -4.49
CA HIS A 90 -8.21 -1.84 -5.13
C HIS A 90 -8.60 -2.59 -6.43
N HIS A 91 -7.84 -3.61 -6.80
CA HIS A 91 -8.09 -4.36 -8.02
C HIS A 91 -9.27 -5.32 -7.88
N LYS A 92 -10.11 -5.38 -8.92
CA LYS A 92 -11.30 -6.26 -8.96
C LYS A 92 -10.93 -7.73 -8.81
N SER A 93 -9.79 -8.14 -9.35
CA SER A 93 -9.29 -9.51 -9.28
C SER A 93 -8.93 -9.97 -7.85
N ALA A 94 -8.75 -9.03 -6.93
CA ALA A 94 -8.38 -9.31 -5.55
C ALA A 94 -9.60 -9.37 -4.59
N LEU A 95 -10.82 -9.08 -5.05
CA LEU A 95 -12.01 -8.96 -4.18
C LEU A 95 -12.28 -10.18 -3.31
N ASP A 96 -12.01 -11.37 -3.81
CA ASP A 96 -12.25 -12.64 -3.09
C ASP A 96 -11.34 -12.77 -1.85
N LEU A 97 -10.25 -11.99 -1.78
CA LEU A 97 -9.37 -11.96 -0.61
C LEU A 97 -10.01 -11.26 0.61
N ASN A 98 -11.09 -10.50 0.43
CA ASN A 98 -11.84 -9.91 1.57
C ASN A 98 -12.48 -10.96 2.51
N LYS A 99 -12.41 -12.24 2.17
CA LYS A 99 -12.74 -13.34 3.10
C LYS A 99 -11.73 -13.49 4.25
N TYR A 100 -10.55 -12.86 4.13
CA TYR A 100 -9.51 -12.85 5.15
C TYR A 100 -9.53 -11.53 5.92
N ASP A 101 -9.49 -11.59 7.26
CA ASP A 101 -9.52 -10.40 8.13
C ASP A 101 -8.31 -9.47 7.94
N PHE A 102 -7.20 -10.00 7.43
CA PHE A 102 -5.97 -9.24 7.15
C PHE A 102 -5.96 -8.61 5.74
N ALA A 103 -6.99 -8.81 4.92
CA ALA A 103 -7.10 -8.24 3.57
C ALA A 103 -8.20 -7.17 3.52
N HIS A 104 -7.87 -6.03 2.93
CA HIS A 104 -8.74 -4.87 2.80
C HIS A 104 -8.80 -4.41 1.34
N ILE A 105 -9.67 -5.04 0.55
CA ILE A 105 -9.79 -4.77 -0.88
C ILE A 105 -11.02 -3.89 -1.10
N CYS A 106 -10.83 -2.72 -1.72
CA CYS A 106 -11.92 -1.78 -1.97
C CYS A 106 -11.73 -1.07 -3.31
N ILE A 107 -12.57 -1.39 -4.30
CA ILE A 107 -12.51 -0.78 -5.63
C ILE A 107 -13.10 0.62 -5.61
N GLN A 108 -14.22 0.80 -4.91
CA GLN A 108 -15.01 2.02 -4.90
C GLN A 108 -15.64 2.23 -3.53
N ARG A 109 -15.69 3.48 -3.10
CA ARG A 109 -16.46 3.90 -1.93
C ARG A 109 -17.29 5.12 -2.32
N ASP A 110 -18.61 5.03 -2.11
CA ASP A 110 -19.57 5.96 -2.68
C ASP A 110 -19.37 6.06 -4.20
N ASP A 111 -19.27 7.26 -4.75
CA ASP A 111 -19.06 7.49 -6.19
C ASP A 111 -17.58 7.64 -6.58
N LYS A 112 -16.64 7.30 -5.68
CA LYS A 112 -15.20 7.51 -5.84
C LYS A 112 -14.46 6.20 -5.97
N LEU A 113 -13.72 6.02 -7.09
CA LEU A 113 -12.80 4.91 -7.27
C LEU A 113 -11.58 5.09 -6.36
N MET A 114 -11.09 3.97 -5.83
CA MET A 114 -9.95 3.93 -4.92
C MET A 114 -8.66 3.59 -5.66
N SER A 115 -7.53 3.91 -5.05
CA SER A 115 -6.19 3.44 -5.42
C SER A 115 -5.50 2.82 -4.21
N GLY A 116 -4.45 2.04 -4.42
CA GLY A 116 -3.68 1.41 -3.35
C GLY A 116 -3.09 2.44 -2.38
N THR A 117 -2.49 3.52 -2.91
CA THR A 117 -1.97 4.65 -2.11
C THR A 117 -3.04 5.29 -1.23
N TYR A 118 -4.23 5.56 -1.79
CA TYR A 118 -5.31 6.18 -1.04
C TYR A 118 -5.80 5.27 0.08
N LEU A 119 -6.03 4.00 -0.22
CA LEU A 119 -6.48 3.01 0.77
C LEU A 119 -5.45 2.80 1.87
N PHE A 120 -4.18 2.67 1.51
CA PHE A 120 -3.09 2.50 2.48
C PHE A 120 -2.95 3.71 3.39
N TYR A 121 -3.01 4.92 2.84
CA TYR A 121 -3.03 6.15 3.62
C TYR A 121 -4.18 6.19 4.63
N GLN A 122 -5.41 5.86 4.20
CA GLN A 122 -6.59 5.82 5.09
C GLN A 122 -6.45 4.72 6.17
N TYR A 123 -5.91 3.56 5.80
CA TYR A 123 -5.64 2.48 6.74
C TYR A 123 -4.66 2.91 7.83
N LEU A 124 -3.53 3.50 7.45
CA LEU A 124 -2.54 3.97 8.41
C LEU A 124 -3.10 5.06 9.32
N LYS A 125 -3.86 6.02 8.79
CA LYS A 125 -4.53 7.06 9.60
C LYS A 125 -5.48 6.50 10.65
N LYS A 126 -6.12 5.38 10.37
CA LYS A 126 -7.02 4.70 11.31
C LYS A 126 -6.25 3.89 12.35
N THR A 127 -5.11 3.32 11.97
CA THR A 127 -4.33 2.38 12.80
C THR A 127 -3.38 3.09 13.74
N TYR A 128 -2.84 4.24 13.33
CA TYR A 128 -1.83 4.99 14.06
C TYR A 128 -2.23 6.43 14.30
N GLU A 129 -1.79 6.99 15.44
CA GLU A 129 -1.87 8.43 15.69
C GLU A 129 -0.64 9.14 15.08
N PHE A 130 -0.86 10.14 14.25
CA PHE A 130 0.20 10.93 13.62
C PHE A 130 0.16 12.38 14.09
N LYS A 131 1.35 12.94 14.37
CA LYS A 131 1.53 14.35 14.75
C LYS A 131 2.25 15.08 13.62
N LEU A 132 1.60 15.24 12.48
CA LEU A 132 2.13 16.00 11.36
C LEU A 132 1.87 17.50 11.53
N GLN A 133 2.84 18.32 11.13
CA GLN A 133 2.59 19.74 10.92
C GLN A 133 1.51 19.91 9.84
N LEU A 134 0.64 20.92 10.00
CA LEU A 134 -0.49 21.14 9.10
C LEU A 134 -0.09 21.25 7.62
N ASP A 135 1.04 21.89 7.35
CA ASP A 135 1.60 22.04 6.00
C ASP A 135 1.97 20.67 5.37
N ILE A 136 2.66 19.83 6.13
CA ILE A 136 3.03 18.47 5.69
C ILE A 136 1.77 17.62 5.49
N PHE A 137 0.81 17.71 6.41
CA PHE A 137 -0.46 17.02 6.31
C PHE A 137 -1.20 17.41 5.01
N ASN A 138 -1.36 18.69 4.74
CA ASN A 138 -2.05 19.17 3.55
C ASN A 138 -1.33 18.77 2.24
N LYS A 139 0.00 18.77 2.24
CA LYS A 139 0.79 18.32 1.09
C LYS A 139 0.62 16.83 0.84
N LEU A 140 0.61 16.02 1.91
CA LEU A 140 0.42 14.58 1.81
C LEU A 140 -0.99 14.24 1.32
N GLU A 141 -2.04 14.91 1.84
CA GLU A 141 -3.42 14.73 1.36
C GLU A 141 -3.55 15.04 -0.14
N ARG A 142 -2.93 16.15 -0.59
CA ARG A 142 -2.94 16.53 -2.01
C ARG A 142 -2.17 15.53 -2.88
N PHE A 143 -1.05 15.01 -2.41
CA PHE A 143 -0.27 13.99 -3.11
C PHE A 143 -1.08 12.69 -3.25
N VAL A 144 -1.63 12.18 -2.16
CA VAL A 144 -2.44 10.95 -2.14
C VAL A 144 -3.63 11.07 -3.09
N GLU A 145 -4.32 12.22 -3.10
CA GLU A 145 -5.44 12.45 -4.02
C GLU A 145 -4.97 12.59 -5.47
N ALA A 146 -3.81 13.17 -5.73
CA ALA A 146 -3.27 13.24 -7.09
C ALA A 146 -2.93 11.85 -7.63
N VAL A 147 -2.27 10.99 -6.84
CA VAL A 147 -2.00 9.59 -7.20
C VAL A 147 -3.29 8.84 -7.49
N ARG A 148 -4.28 8.91 -6.58
CA ARG A 148 -5.59 8.29 -6.78
C ARG A 148 -6.25 8.76 -8.08
N SER A 149 -6.27 10.08 -8.29
CA SER A 149 -6.90 10.68 -9.46
C SER A 149 -6.25 10.22 -10.76
N TYR A 150 -4.93 10.02 -10.77
CA TYR A 150 -4.21 9.50 -11.92
C TYR A 150 -4.56 8.03 -12.18
N ASP A 151 -4.42 7.21 -11.18
CA ASP A 151 -4.63 5.77 -11.26
C ASP A 151 -6.05 5.39 -11.70
N THR A 152 -7.04 6.12 -11.22
CA THR A 152 -8.46 5.91 -11.56
C THR A 152 -8.94 6.68 -12.81
N TRP A 153 -8.05 7.37 -13.51
CA TRP A 153 -8.38 8.24 -14.67
C TRP A 153 -9.27 9.44 -14.34
N ASP A 154 -9.56 9.72 -13.08
CA ASP A 154 -10.32 10.89 -12.66
C ASP A 154 -9.62 12.22 -13.02
N TRP A 155 -8.28 12.22 -13.11
CA TRP A 155 -7.50 13.39 -13.52
C TRP A 155 -7.94 13.96 -14.87
N ASN A 156 -8.28 13.10 -15.81
CA ASN A 156 -8.76 13.51 -17.13
C ASN A 156 -10.15 14.14 -17.03
N LYS A 157 -11.04 13.54 -16.25
CA LYS A 157 -12.41 14.02 -16.04
C LYS A 157 -12.45 15.39 -15.35
N TYR A 158 -11.55 15.64 -14.41
CA TYR A 158 -11.51 16.87 -13.62
C TYR A 158 -10.36 17.81 -14.00
N ASN A 159 -9.65 17.54 -15.11
CA ASN A 159 -8.50 18.29 -15.60
C ASN A 159 -7.42 18.54 -14.51
N ASN A 160 -7.14 17.51 -13.70
CA ASN A 160 -6.12 17.57 -12.66
C ASN A 160 -4.72 17.32 -13.24
N LEU A 161 -4.11 18.37 -13.80
CA LEU A 161 -2.80 18.28 -14.45
C LEU A 161 -1.68 17.85 -13.46
N LEU A 162 -1.79 18.19 -12.17
CA LEU A 162 -0.81 17.76 -11.17
C LEU A 162 -0.69 16.23 -11.12
N ALA A 163 -1.79 15.51 -11.23
CA ALA A 163 -1.79 14.04 -11.23
C ALA A 163 -0.98 13.49 -12.40
N LYS A 164 -1.15 14.07 -13.60
CA LYS A 164 -0.39 13.71 -14.79
C LYS A 164 1.08 14.07 -14.65
N ASP A 165 1.39 15.29 -14.19
CA ASP A 165 2.77 15.78 -14.06
C ASP A 165 3.58 14.91 -13.09
N ILE A 166 2.97 14.44 -12.00
CA ILE A 166 3.63 13.53 -11.04
C ILE A 166 4.00 12.20 -11.72
N ASN A 167 3.11 11.63 -12.53
CA ASN A 167 3.40 10.39 -13.24
C ASN A 167 4.52 10.57 -14.29
N ASP A 168 4.52 11.70 -14.99
CA ASP A 168 5.50 11.98 -16.04
C ASP A 168 6.94 12.17 -15.47
N LEU A 169 7.10 12.21 -14.13
CA LEU A 169 8.38 12.27 -13.41
C LEU A 169 8.96 10.90 -13.07
N LEU A 170 8.21 9.81 -13.22
CA LEU A 170 8.63 8.43 -12.96
C LEU A 170 9.12 7.74 -14.22
#